data_cc75bdd5c9fe31200c0b685f7a197da6
#
_entry.id   cc75bdd5c9fe31200c0b685f7a197da6
#
_cell.length_a   1.000
_cell.length_b   1.000
_cell.length_c   1.000
_cell.angle_alpha   90.00
_cell.angle_beta   90.00
_cell.angle_gamma   90.00
#
_symmetry.space_group_name_H-M   'P 1'
#
loop_
_entity.id
_entity.type
_entity.pdbx_description
1 polymer ?
#
loop_
_entity_poly.entity_id
_entity_poly.type
_entity_poly.pdbx_seq_one_letter_code
_entity_poly.pdbx_strand_id
1 'polypeptide(L)'
;MRFQWLKDYQDLEEQLLYLKWNLNKSKLELIRWTTGDLSKVRIEKNSRSSLLEENITQIENEIELLEEQQKEMLVIIQSFKGVENEIVRMKYIEGLTLEEIVEETGYSDSYIRKK
;
A
#
# COMPACT_ATOMS: atom_id res chain seq x y z
N MET A 1 -19.41 -9.30 6.80
CA MET A 1 -19.40 -7.84 6.74
C MET A 1 -19.68 -7.37 5.33
N ARG A 2 -20.52 -6.36 5.17
CA ARG A 2 -20.99 -5.93 3.85
C ARG A 2 -19.89 -5.41 2.92
N PHE A 3 -18.92 -4.74 3.49
CA PHE A 3 -17.79 -4.18 2.73
C PHE A 3 -16.47 -4.75 3.21
N GLN A 4 -16.43 -6.04 3.39
CA GLN A 4 -15.19 -6.72 3.81
C GLN A 4 -14.04 -6.45 2.83
N TRP A 5 -14.35 -6.37 1.54
CA TRP A 5 -13.33 -6.08 0.52
C TRP A 5 -12.66 -4.73 0.73
N LEU A 6 -13.40 -3.73 1.25
CA LEU A 6 -12.82 -2.42 1.53
C LEU A 6 -11.81 -2.51 2.67
N LYS A 7 -12.15 -3.23 3.72
CA LYS A 7 -11.24 -3.44 4.84
C LYS A 7 -10.00 -4.18 4.38
N ASP A 8 -10.17 -5.22 3.60
CA ASP A 8 -9.05 -6.01 3.07
C ASP A 8 -8.13 -5.14 2.21
N TYR A 9 -8.70 -4.28 1.38
CA TYR A 9 -7.92 -3.36 0.57
C TYR A 9 -7.15 -2.36 1.42
N GLN A 10 -7.80 -1.79 2.44
CA GLN A 10 -7.16 -0.85 3.34
C GLN A 10 -6.04 -1.50 4.16
N ASP A 11 -6.26 -2.71 4.63
CA ASP A 11 -5.24 -3.46 5.34
C ASP A 11 -4.02 -3.71 4.45
N LEU A 12 -4.25 -4.02 3.19
CA LEU A 12 -3.18 -4.24 2.23
C LEU A 12 -2.39 -2.94 1.98
N GLU A 13 -3.08 -1.81 1.86
CA GLU A 13 -2.42 -0.51 1.72
C GLU A 13 -1.54 -0.19 2.93
N GLU A 14 -2.04 -0.46 4.14
CA GLU A 14 -1.28 -0.23 5.37
C GLU A 14 -0.02 -1.09 5.42
N GLN A 15 -0.14 -2.35 5.04
CA GLN A 15 1.01 -3.24 4.97
C GLN A 15 2.05 -2.75 3.98
N LEU A 16 1.60 -2.27 2.81
CA LEU A 16 2.50 -1.72 1.80
C LEU A 16 3.22 -0.48 2.30
N LEU A 17 2.51 0.43 2.97
CA LEU A 17 3.11 1.63 3.53
C LEU A 17 4.17 1.28 4.56
N TYR A 18 3.87 0.34 5.44
CA TYR A 18 4.81 -0.11 6.45
C TYR A 18 6.06 -0.74 5.83
N LEU A 19 5.88 -1.61 4.83
CA LEU A 19 7.01 -2.25 4.18
C LEU A 19 7.86 -1.26 3.41
N LYS A 20 7.26 -0.28 2.76
CA LYS A 20 8.01 0.76 2.05
C LYS A 20 8.81 1.63 3.01
N TRP A 21 8.23 1.96 4.17
CA TRP A 21 8.95 2.68 5.21
C TRP A 21 10.13 1.86 5.73
N ASN A 22 9.90 0.58 5.99
CA ASN A 22 10.91 -0.33 6.48
C ASN A 22 12.05 -0.51 5.47
N LEU A 23 11.68 -0.59 4.18
CA LEU A 23 12.66 -0.66 3.10
C LEU A 23 13.56 0.58 3.08
N ASN A 24 12.95 1.75 3.17
CA ASN A 24 13.70 3.01 3.18
C ASN A 24 14.65 3.08 4.38
N LYS A 25 14.17 2.70 5.55
CA LYS A 25 14.96 2.65 6.77
C LYS A 25 16.16 1.71 6.60
N SER A 26 15.94 0.53 6.04
CA SER A 26 16.99 -0.46 5.82
C SER A 26 18.02 0.03 4.82
N LYS A 27 17.58 0.70 3.76
CA LYS A 27 18.51 1.27 2.77
C LYS A 27 19.37 2.37 3.38
N LEU A 28 18.80 3.22 4.22
CA LEU A 28 19.56 4.26 4.91
C LEU A 28 20.58 3.65 5.86
N GLU A 29 20.21 2.60 6.56
CA GLU A 29 21.11 1.89 7.46
C GLU A 29 22.26 1.26 6.67
N LEU A 30 21.98 0.67 5.52
CA LEU A 30 23.01 0.10 4.66
C LEU A 30 24.01 1.16 4.22
N ILE A 31 23.55 2.35 3.85
CA ILE A 31 24.42 3.46 3.46
C ILE A 31 25.36 3.82 4.62
N ARG A 32 24.85 3.87 5.84
CA ARG A 32 25.66 4.17 7.02
C ARG A 32 26.76 3.13 7.23
N TRP A 33 26.46 1.84 6.99
CA TRP A 33 27.44 0.77 7.12
C TRP A 33 28.48 0.76 6.01
N THR A 34 28.11 1.21 4.81
CA THR A 34 29.02 1.17 3.65
C THR A 34 29.81 2.46 3.44
N THR A 35 29.23 3.61 3.77
CA THR A 35 29.84 4.91 3.47
C THR A 35 29.85 5.89 4.64
N GLY A 36 29.13 5.57 5.73
CA GLY A 36 28.95 6.50 6.83
C GLY A 36 29.79 6.19 8.06
N ASP A 37 29.24 6.49 9.22
CA ASP A 37 29.91 6.43 10.52
C ASP A 37 30.43 5.06 10.90
N LEU A 38 29.85 4.00 10.37
CA LEU A 38 30.16 2.64 10.73
C LEU A 38 31.22 2.00 9.84
N SER A 39 31.76 2.76 8.90
CA SER A 39 32.75 2.26 7.93
C SER A 39 34.09 1.83 8.53
N LYS A 40 34.35 2.20 9.77
CA LYS A 40 35.62 1.85 10.47
C LYS A 40 35.71 0.42 10.94
N VAL A 41 34.59 -0.29 11.03
CA VAL A 41 34.52 -1.66 11.55
C VAL A 41 34.38 -2.64 10.39
N ARG A 42 35.52 -3.12 9.89
CA ARG A 42 35.56 -3.93 8.66
C ARG A 42 34.83 -5.27 8.71
N ILE A 43 35.10 -6.08 9.71
CA ILE A 43 34.52 -7.43 9.79
C ILE A 43 33.04 -7.37 10.03
N GLU A 44 32.62 -6.58 11.01
CA GLU A 44 31.20 -6.40 11.31
C GLU A 44 30.47 -5.67 10.17
N LYS A 45 31.18 -4.74 9.52
CA LYS A 45 30.63 -4.02 8.36
C LYS A 45 30.20 -4.98 7.25
N ASN A 46 31.09 -5.89 6.86
CA ASN A 46 30.77 -6.82 5.78
C ASN A 46 29.65 -7.77 6.15
N SER A 47 29.66 -8.28 7.39
CA SER A 47 28.59 -9.17 7.88
C SER A 47 27.25 -8.45 7.95
N ARG A 48 27.23 -7.25 8.51
CA ARG A 48 26.01 -6.45 8.63
C ARG A 48 25.47 -6.00 7.29
N SER A 49 26.36 -5.56 6.39
CA SER A 49 25.96 -5.16 5.04
C SER A 49 25.31 -6.31 4.28
N SER A 50 25.89 -7.51 4.40
CA SER A 50 25.35 -8.68 3.74
C SER A 50 23.96 -9.03 4.25
N LEU A 51 23.75 -8.99 5.58
CA LEU A 51 22.45 -9.24 6.18
C LEU A 51 21.42 -8.18 5.78
N LEU A 52 21.84 -6.92 5.75
CA LEU A 52 20.96 -5.82 5.35
C LEU A 52 20.56 -5.96 3.88
N GLU A 53 21.49 -6.34 3.02
CA GLU A 53 21.19 -6.56 1.61
C GLU A 53 20.17 -7.69 1.41
N GLU A 54 20.31 -8.78 2.15
CA GLU A 54 19.35 -9.87 2.12
C GLU A 54 17.98 -9.41 2.60
N ASN A 55 17.93 -8.67 3.70
CA ASN A 55 16.68 -8.14 4.24
C ASN A 55 16.01 -7.19 3.25
N ILE A 56 16.79 -6.32 2.62
CA ILE A 56 16.27 -5.39 1.61
C ILE A 56 15.65 -6.16 0.45
N THR A 57 16.34 -7.19 -0.03
CA THR A 57 15.85 -8.01 -1.13
C THR A 57 14.53 -8.70 -0.75
N GLN A 58 14.44 -9.24 0.47
CA GLN A 58 13.22 -9.87 0.95
C GLN A 58 12.07 -8.87 1.04
N ILE A 59 12.34 -7.68 1.57
CA ILE A 59 11.31 -6.64 1.67
C ILE A 59 10.85 -6.21 0.29
N GLU A 60 11.77 -6.02 -0.64
CA GLU A 60 11.41 -5.65 -2.01
C GLU A 60 10.54 -6.72 -2.68
N ASN A 61 10.86 -7.99 -2.46
CA ASN A 61 10.05 -9.08 -2.99
C ASN A 61 8.65 -9.11 -2.38
N GLU A 62 8.54 -8.86 -1.08
CA GLU A 62 7.24 -8.78 -0.41
C GLU A 62 6.40 -7.62 -0.92
N ILE A 63 7.03 -6.46 -1.12
CA ILE A 63 6.35 -5.29 -1.66
C ILE A 63 5.80 -5.61 -3.06
N GLU A 64 6.62 -6.21 -3.91
CA GLU A 64 6.21 -6.59 -5.26
C GLU A 64 5.01 -7.53 -5.24
N LEU A 65 5.06 -8.55 -4.37
CA LEU A 65 3.97 -9.50 -4.22
C LEU A 65 2.68 -8.83 -3.76
N LEU A 66 2.77 -7.96 -2.76
CA LEU A 66 1.61 -7.25 -2.24
C LEU A 66 1.06 -6.24 -3.25
N GLU A 67 1.91 -5.58 -4.01
CA GLU A 67 1.46 -4.67 -5.07
C GLU A 67 0.71 -5.44 -6.15
N GLU A 68 1.16 -6.64 -6.48
CA GLU A 68 0.48 -7.49 -7.44
C GLU A 68 -0.88 -7.94 -6.91
N GLN A 69 -0.97 -8.32 -5.64
CA GLN A 69 -2.22 -8.65 -4.99
C GLN A 69 -3.17 -7.47 -4.98
N GLN A 70 -2.65 -6.26 -4.75
CA GLN A 70 -3.45 -5.05 -4.78
C GLN A 70 -4.05 -4.81 -6.17
N LYS A 71 -3.27 -5.01 -7.22
CA LYS A 71 -3.76 -4.88 -8.59
C LYS A 71 -4.86 -5.88 -8.90
N GLU A 72 -4.67 -7.13 -8.50
CA GLU A 72 -5.68 -8.17 -8.69
C GLU A 72 -6.96 -7.83 -7.95
N MET A 73 -6.82 -7.34 -6.73
CA MET A 73 -7.95 -6.94 -5.92
C MET A 73 -8.72 -5.78 -6.53
N LEU A 74 -8.01 -4.79 -7.09
CA LEU A 74 -8.66 -3.67 -7.77
C LEU A 74 -9.47 -4.13 -8.98
N VAL A 75 -8.96 -5.08 -9.75
CA VAL A 75 -9.69 -5.65 -10.88
C VAL A 75 -10.99 -6.31 -10.41
N ILE A 76 -10.92 -7.08 -9.33
CA ILE A 76 -12.08 -7.75 -8.76
C ILE A 76 -13.09 -6.74 -8.25
N ILE A 77 -12.63 -5.73 -7.52
CA ILE A 77 -13.48 -4.69 -6.95
C ILE A 77 -14.20 -3.91 -8.04
N GLN A 78 -13.52 -3.62 -9.14
CA GLN A 78 -14.13 -2.90 -10.26
C GLN A 78 -15.24 -3.70 -10.95
N SER A 79 -15.24 -5.02 -10.79
CA SER A 79 -16.27 -5.87 -11.34
C SER A 79 -17.51 -5.95 -10.45
N PHE A 80 -17.44 -5.46 -9.23
CA PHE A 80 -18.59 -5.48 -8.31
C PHE A 80 -19.69 -4.56 -8.80
N LYS A 81 -20.90 -5.08 -8.81
CA LYS A 81 -22.10 -4.34 -9.24
C LYS A 81 -22.87 -3.82 -8.03
N GLY A 82 -23.68 -2.81 -8.28
CA GLY A 82 -24.52 -2.22 -7.27
C GLY A 82 -24.07 -0.82 -6.90
N VAL A 83 -25.04 0.04 -6.64
CA VAL A 83 -24.82 1.45 -6.35
C VAL A 83 -23.95 1.64 -5.11
N GLU A 84 -24.20 0.85 -4.09
CA GLU A 84 -23.45 0.96 -2.83
C GLU A 84 -21.97 0.67 -3.03
N ASN A 85 -21.65 -0.37 -3.81
CA ASN A 85 -20.26 -0.73 -4.09
C ASN A 85 -19.57 0.35 -4.92
N GLU A 86 -20.26 0.92 -5.90
CA GLU A 86 -19.71 2.02 -6.70
C GLU A 86 -19.39 3.24 -5.86
N ILE A 87 -20.29 3.63 -4.98
CA ILE A 87 -20.12 4.80 -4.13
C ILE A 87 -18.97 4.59 -3.15
N VAL A 88 -18.91 3.44 -2.52
CA VAL A 88 -17.83 3.11 -1.58
C VAL A 88 -16.48 3.10 -2.29
N ARG A 89 -16.41 2.51 -3.48
CA ARG A 89 -15.19 2.49 -4.26
C ARG A 89 -14.73 3.90 -4.62
N MET A 90 -15.62 4.74 -5.09
CA MET A 90 -15.29 6.12 -5.45
C MET A 90 -14.81 6.92 -4.26
N LYS A 91 -15.49 6.78 -3.12
CA LYS A 91 -15.16 7.54 -1.93
C LYS A 91 -13.85 7.10 -1.28
N TYR A 92 -13.65 5.80 -1.12
CA TYR A 92 -12.56 5.27 -0.29
C TYR A 92 -11.35 4.81 -1.08
N ILE A 93 -11.53 4.40 -2.32
CA ILE A 93 -10.42 3.93 -3.16
C ILE A 93 -9.97 5.01 -4.13
N GLU A 94 -10.91 5.65 -4.82
CA GLU A 94 -10.60 6.69 -5.78
C GLU A 94 -10.44 8.07 -5.13
N GLY A 95 -10.87 8.21 -3.87
CA GLY A 95 -10.69 9.44 -3.11
C GLY A 95 -11.57 10.59 -3.55
N LEU A 96 -12.68 10.30 -4.20
CA LEU A 96 -13.58 11.34 -4.68
C LEU A 96 -14.40 11.95 -3.53
N THR A 97 -14.67 13.24 -3.65
CA THR A 97 -15.57 13.92 -2.73
C THR A 97 -17.00 13.57 -3.07
N LEU A 98 -17.91 13.87 -2.13
CA LEU A 98 -19.34 13.64 -2.36
C LEU A 98 -19.83 14.34 -3.63
N GLU A 99 -19.38 15.58 -3.86
CA GLU A 99 -19.73 16.34 -5.04
C GLU A 99 -19.25 15.67 -6.32
N GLU A 100 -18.02 15.18 -6.31
CA GLU A 100 -17.45 14.46 -7.46
C GLU A 100 -18.20 13.17 -7.73
N ILE A 101 -18.63 12.46 -6.70
CA ILE A 101 -19.42 11.24 -6.84
C ILE A 101 -20.79 11.55 -7.48
N VAL A 102 -21.41 12.66 -7.07
CA VAL A 102 -22.67 13.11 -7.66
C VAL A 102 -22.50 13.36 -9.15
N GLU A 103 -21.41 14.04 -9.54
CA GLU A 103 -21.13 14.32 -10.95
C GLU A 103 -20.88 13.05 -11.76
N GLU A 104 -20.11 12.13 -11.20
CA GLU A 104 -19.75 10.89 -11.90
C GLU A 104 -20.93 9.93 -12.06
N THR A 105 -21.76 9.81 -11.04
CA THR A 105 -22.84 8.83 -11.03
C THR A 105 -24.20 9.40 -11.44
N GLY A 106 -24.38 10.70 -11.32
CA GLY A 106 -25.66 11.34 -11.56
C GLY A 106 -26.69 11.13 -10.45
N TYR A 107 -26.30 10.47 -9.37
CA TYR A 107 -27.19 10.30 -8.22
C TYR A 107 -27.26 11.58 -7.39
N SER A 108 -28.38 11.78 -6.71
CA SER A 108 -28.53 12.95 -5.85
C SER A 108 -27.68 12.78 -4.58
N ASP A 109 -27.35 13.91 -3.99
CA ASP A 109 -26.61 13.99 -2.73
C ASP A 109 -27.31 13.17 -1.63
N SER A 110 -28.62 13.35 -1.49
CA SER A 110 -29.41 12.63 -0.50
C SER A 110 -29.39 11.13 -0.74
N TYR A 111 -29.45 10.71 -1.99
CA TYR A 111 -29.43 9.30 -2.36
C TYR A 111 -28.09 8.65 -1.96
N ILE A 112 -27.02 9.33 -2.26
CA ILE A 112 -25.66 8.81 -1.95
C ILE A 112 -25.45 8.71 -0.45
N ARG A 113 -25.90 9.68 0.32
CA ARG A 113 -25.79 9.67 1.77
C ARG A 113 -26.53 8.52 2.44
N LYS A 114 -27.61 8.06 1.84
CA LYS A 114 -28.37 6.92 2.34
C LYS A 114 -27.67 5.57 2.09
N LYS A 115 -26.72 5.53 1.19
CA LYS A 115 -25.94 4.35 0.85
C LYS A 115 -24.56 4.41 1.52
#